data_6c4e4a95ad9cb68d63c8f9a3f2fea790
#
_entry.id   6c4e4a95ad9cb68d63c8f9a3f2fea790
#
_cell.length_a   1.000
_cell.length_b   1.000
_cell.length_c   1.000
_cell.angle_alpha   90.00
_cell.angle_beta   90.00
_cell.angle_gamma   90.00
#
_symmetry.space_group_name_H-M   'P 1'
#
loop_
_entity.id
_entity.type
_entity.pdbx_description
1 polymer ?
#
loop_
_entity_poly.entity_id
_entity_poly.type
_entity_poly.pdbx_seq_one_letter_code
_entity_poly.pdbx_strand_id
1 'polypeptide(L)'
;KNFFVNNKRNLIVGFSIILFLIIGYLSLKEIEKREKIKLANQFNSIKINFKVENKQSTIEQLKKLVNQKDATYSPLALYFLIDNKLTDDKNEINILFDELINKTSLDEEIKNLIIYKKALFNSDVITENDLLKILSPIINSDSIWKSHSLYLMAEYFYSKEENQKAKEFFNKIILLPDANNDIIVESKKRLNRDFSE
;
A
#
# COMPACT_ATOMS: atom_id res chain seq x y z
N LYS A 1 -54.56 -4.00 17.99
CA LYS A 1 -55.02 -2.85 17.16
C LYS A 1 -54.85 -1.51 17.89
N ASN A 2 -55.04 -1.45 19.21
CA ASN A 2 -55.00 -0.18 19.97
C ASN A 2 -53.59 0.44 20.13
N PHE A 3 -52.51 -0.35 20.09
CA PHE A 3 -51.12 0.16 20.21
C PHE A 3 -50.75 1.13 19.08
N PHE A 4 -51.07 0.76 17.85
CA PHE A 4 -50.78 1.60 16.67
C PHE A 4 -51.57 2.92 16.66
N VAL A 5 -52.82 2.88 17.10
CA VAL A 5 -53.67 4.07 17.13
C VAL A 5 -53.18 5.04 18.22
N ASN A 6 -52.86 4.53 19.42
CA ASN A 6 -52.42 5.37 20.55
C ASN A 6 -51.00 5.95 20.36
N ASN A 7 -50.14 5.28 19.57
CA ASN A 7 -48.76 5.69 19.36
C ASN A 7 -48.47 6.23 17.92
N LYS A 8 -49.50 6.51 17.14
CA LYS A 8 -49.39 6.92 15.74
C LYS A 8 -48.42 8.06 15.53
N ARG A 9 -48.45 9.10 16.38
CA ARG A 9 -47.52 10.27 16.28
C ARG A 9 -46.06 9.85 16.51
N ASN A 10 -45.81 9.04 17.53
CA ASN A 10 -44.46 8.59 17.86
C ASN A 10 -43.92 7.64 16.79
N LEU A 11 -44.76 6.80 16.19
CA LEU A 11 -44.39 5.92 15.10
C LEU A 11 -44.03 6.72 13.82
N ILE A 12 -44.81 7.75 13.49
CA ILE A 12 -44.53 8.64 12.36
C ILE A 12 -43.18 9.37 12.57
N VAL A 13 -42.97 9.92 13.77
CA VAL A 13 -41.69 10.60 14.10
C VAL A 13 -40.55 9.62 14.02
N GLY A 14 -40.65 8.42 14.60
CA GLY A 14 -39.62 7.37 14.51
C GLY A 14 -39.28 6.99 13.04
N PHE A 15 -40.33 6.76 12.24
CA PHE A 15 -40.13 6.46 10.81
C PHE A 15 -39.49 7.60 10.05
N SER A 16 -39.88 8.85 10.34
CA SER A 16 -39.27 10.03 9.70
C SER A 16 -37.78 10.17 10.04
N ILE A 17 -37.36 9.89 11.28
CA ILE A 17 -35.95 9.89 11.69
C ILE A 17 -35.17 8.83 10.94
N ILE A 18 -35.69 7.60 10.85
CA ILE A 18 -35.04 6.50 10.11
C ILE A 18 -34.89 6.87 8.64
N LEU A 19 -35.92 7.42 8.01
CA LEU A 19 -35.88 7.82 6.63
C LEU A 19 -34.82 8.92 6.39
N PHE A 20 -34.73 9.89 7.32
CA PHE A 20 -33.72 10.96 7.25
C PHE A 20 -32.29 10.40 7.37
N LEU A 21 -32.07 9.41 8.24
CA LEU A 21 -30.78 8.73 8.40
C LEU A 21 -30.39 7.97 7.12
N ILE A 22 -31.33 7.27 6.48
CA ILE A 22 -31.12 6.55 5.23
C ILE A 22 -30.74 7.54 4.10
N ILE A 23 -31.50 8.62 3.95
CA ILE A 23 -31.20 9.63 2.92
C ILE A 23 -29.82 10.26 3.16
N GLY A 24 -29.50 10.60 4.41
CA GLY A 24 -28.17 11.13 4.80
C GLY A 24 -27.07 10.16 4.44
N TYR A 25 -27.22 8.89 4.80
CA TYR A 25 -26.24 7.83 4.47
C TYR A 25 -26.03 7.66 2.95
N LEU A 26 -27.14 7.60 2.17
CA LEU A 26 -27.05 7.48 0.71
C LEU A 26 -26.38 8.71 0.07
N SER A 27 -26.67 9.91 0.59
CA SER A 27 -26.05 11.15 0.12
C SER A 27 -24.54 11.17 0.37
N LEU A 28 -24.10 10.74 1.55
CA LEU A 28 -22.66 10.62 1.87
C LEU A 28 -21.95 9.60 0.96
N LYS A 29 -22.59 8.46 0.70
CA LYS A 29 -22.06 7.45 -0.24
C LYS A 29 -21.94 7.96 -1.67
N GLU A 30 -22.91 8.76 -2.13
CA GLU A 30 -22.86 9.35 -3.47
C GLU A 30 -21.72 10.39 -3.58
N ILE A 31 -21.51 11.20 -2.53
CA ILE A 31 -20.39 12.17 -2.48
C ILE A 31 -19.06 11.43 -2.54
N GLU A 32 -18.87 10.40 -1.71
CA GLU A 32 -17.65 9.57 -1.71
C GLU A 32 -17.38 8.96 -3.09
N LYS A 33 -18.41 8.41 -3.73
CA LYS A 33 -18.30 7.85 -5.08
C LYS A 33 -17.88 8.90 -6.12
N ARG A 34 -18.44 10.10 -6.06
CA ARG A 34 -18.07 11.21 -6.98
C ARG A 34 -16.62 11.66 -6.78
N GLU A 35 -16.17 11.77 -5.53
CA GLU A 35 -14.76 12.08 -5.25
C GLU A 35 -13.81 11.00 -5.78
N LYS A 36 -14.13 9.71 -5.60
CA LYS A 36 -13.34 8.61 -6.18
C LYS A 36 -13.29 8.66 -7.71
N ILE A 37 -14.41 8.93 -8.37
CA ILE A 37 -14.46 9.10 -9.84
C ILE A 37 -13.59 10.29 -10.28
N LYS A 38 -13.63 11.39 -9.56
CA LYS A 38 -12.81 12.56 -9.83
C LYS A 38 -11.31 12.25 -9.72
N LEU A 39 -10.89 11.56 -8.65
CA LEU A 39 -9.50 11.13 -8.46
C LEU A 39 -9.05 10.14 -9.55
N ALA A 40 -9.92 9.19 -9.92
CA ALA A 40 -9.69 8.27 -11.03
C ALA A 40 -9.42 9.02 -12.35
N ASN A 41 -10.29 9.99 -12.67
CA ASN A 41 -10.16 10.78 -13.89
C ASN A 41 -8.89 11.65 -13.87
N GLN A 42 -8.54 12.23 -12.72
CA GLN A 42 -7.30 13.00 -12.56
C GLN A 42 -6.08 12.11 -12.80
N PHE A 43 -5.99 10.95 -12.13
CA PHE A 43 -4.88 10.02 -12.31
C PHE A 43 -4.76 9.52 -13.75
N ASN A 44 -5.87 9.13 -14.37
CA ASN A 44 -5.88 8.66 -15.76
C ASN A 44 -5.48 9.79 -16.73
N SER A 45 -5.97 11.02 -16.52
CA SER A 45 -5.57 12.16 -17.32
C SER A 45 -4.06 12.42 -17.23
N ILE A 46 -3.48 12.35 -16.03
CA ILE A 46 -2.03 12.51 -15.83
C ILE A 46 -1.28 11.43 -16.60
N LYS A 47 -1.69 10.15 -16.49
CA LYS A 47 -1.04 9.03 -17.20
C LYS A 47 -1.06 9.19 -18.71
N ILE A 48 -2.23 9.52 -19.27
CA ILE A 48 -2.45 9.61 -20.72
C ILE A 48 -1.70 10.81 -21.31
N ASN A 49 -1.63 11.92 -20.58
CA ASN A 49 -1.02 13.16 -21.05
C ASN A 49 0.47 13.28 -20.68
N PHE A 50 1.03 12.31 -19.98
CA PHE A 50 2.45 12.34 -19.61
C PHE A 50 3.33 12.31 -20.85
N LYS A 51 4.23 13.29 -20.96
CA LYS A 51 5.29 13.41 -21.94
C LYS A 51 6.53 13.96 -21.25
N VAL A 52 7.70 13.75 -21.86
CA VAL A 52 8.96 14.25 -21.30
C VAL A 52 8.95 15.78 -21.15
N GLU A 53 8.33 16.49 -22.09
CA GLU A 53 8.25 17.95 -22.10
C GLU A 53 7.43 18.53 -20.96
N ASN A 54 6.49 17.76 -20.39
CA ASN A 54 5.64 18.20 -19.28
C ASN A 54 5.98 17.51 -17.95
N LYS A 55 7.17 16.91 -17.84
CA LYS A 55 7.62 16.14 -16.68
C LYS A 55 7.40 16.88 -15.35
N GLN A 56 7.82 18.15 -15.26
CA GLN A 56 7.72 18.92 -14.02
C GLN A 56 6.26 19.13 -13.58
N SER A 57 5.38 19.51 -14.48
CA SER A 57 3.95 19.66 -14.20
C SER A 57 3.30 18.33 -13.81
N THR A 58 3.73 17.22 -14.42
CA THR A 58 3.28 15.88 -14.09
C THR A 58 3.67 15.49 -12.66
N ILE A 59 4.93 15.76 -12.24
CA ILE A 59 5.40 15.52 -10.87
C ILE A 59 4.52 16.27 -9.86
N GLU A 60 4.27 17.56 -10.08
CA GLU A 60 3.46 18.37 -9.17
C GLU A 60 2.02 17.85 -9.04
N GLN A 61 1.40 17.44 -10.17
CA GLN A 61 0.06 16.87 -10.18
C GLN A 61 0.01 15.52 -9.42
N LEU A 62 1.02 14.67 -9.63
CA LEU A 62 1.10 13.38 -8.91
C LEU A 62 1.32 13.57 -7.41
N LYS A 63 2.21 14.47 -6.99
CA LYS A 63 2.41 14.82 -5.58
C LYS A 63 1.13 15.34 -4.93
N LYS A 64 0.41 16.21 -5.65
CA LYS A 64 -0.90 16.69 -5.20
C LYS A 64 -1.89 15.55 -5.02
N LEU A 65 -1.86 14.55 -5.91
CA LEU A 65 -2.74 13.38 -5.83
C LEU A 65 -2.33 12.45 -4.66
N VAL A 66 -1.04 12.25 -4.39
CA VAL A 66 -0.56 11.54 -3.18
C VAL A 66 -1.11 12.21 -1.92
N ASN A 67 -1.08 13.55 -1.85
CA ASN A 67 -1.53 14.32 -0.69
C ASN A 67 -3.06 14.34 -0.51
N GLN A 68 -3.85 13.81 -1.44
CA GLN A 68 -5.31 13.62 -1.25
C GLN A 68 -5.63 12.51 -0.25
N LYS A 69 -4.66 11.65 0.08
CA LYS A 69 -4.79 10.54 1.05
C LYS A 69 -5.93 9.57 0.71
N ASP A 70 -6.21 9.42 -0.58
CA ASP A 70 -7.12 8.40 -1.07
C ASP A 70 -6.44 7.02 -1.04
N ALA A 71 -7.14 5.99 -0.54
CA ALA A 71 -6.59 4.67 -0.36
C ALA A 71 -6.14 3.97 -1.66
N THR A 72 -6.66 4.40 -2.81
CA THR A 72 -6.38 3.81 -4.12
C THR A 72 -5.45 4.69 -4.95
N TYR A 73 -5.85 5.93 -5.19
CA TYR A 73 -5.16 6.80 -6.16
C TYR A 73 -3.91 7.46 -5.62
N SER A 74 -3.82 7.67 -4.30
CA SER A 74 -2.60 8.22 -3.71
C SER A 74 -1.40 7.26 -3.79
N PRO A 75 -1.51 5.97 -3.45
CA PRO A 75 -0.45 5.00 -3.71
C PRO A 75 -0.11 4.85 -5.19
N LEU A 76 -1.11 4.80 -6.07
CA LEU A 76 -0.89 4.70 -7.52
C LEU A 76 -0.12 5.89 -8.08
N ALA A 77 -0.38 7.11 -7.59
CA ALA A 77 0.33 8.30 -7.98
C ALA A 77 1.82 8.25 -7.54
N LEU A 78 2.10 7.78 -6.32
CA LEU A 78 3.45 7.57 -5.86
C LEU A 78 4.19 6.52 -6.70
N TYR A 79 3.54 5.39 -6.99
CA TYR A 79 4.15 4.35 -7.82
C TYR A 79 4.43 4.84 -9.24
N PHE A 80 3.55 5.65 -9.81
CA PHE A 80 3.81 6.24 -11.12
C PHE A 80 5.03 7.17 -11.13
N LEU A 81 5.25 7.94 -10.05
CA LEU A 81 6.47 8.76 -9.87
C LEU A 81 7.74 7.90 -9.89
N ILE A 82 7.71 6.78 -9.15
CA ILE A 82 8.85 5.87 -8.98
C ILE A 82 9.13 5.09 -10.26
N ASP A 83 8.12 4.43 -10.81
CA ASP A 83 8.23 3.51 -11.95
C ASP A 83 8.69 4.23 -13.23
N ASN A 84 8.30 5.50 -13.39
CA ASN A 84 8.73 6.33 -14.51
C ASN A 84 9.97 7.19 -14.22
N LYS A 85 10.61 7.02 -13.07
CA LYS A 85 11.80 7.77 -12.64
C LYS A 85 11.63 9.28 -12.83
N LEU A 86 10.47 9.79 -12.36
CA LEU A 86 10.13 11.20 -12.57
C LEU A 86 10.91 12.13 -11.65
N THR A 87 11.41 11.65 -10.52
CA THR A 87 12.28 12.38 -9.61
C THR A 87 13.39 11.47 -9.12
N ASP A 88 14.59 12.04 -8.95
CA ASP A 88 15.76 11.37 -8.37
C ASP A 88 15.90 11.69 -6.86
N ASP A 89 15.04 12.55 -6.32
CA ASP A 89 15.05 12.92 -4.90
C ASP A 89 14.46 11.79 -4.04
N LYS A 90 15.35 10.91 -3.56
CA LYS A 90 14.97 9.81 -2.66
C LYS A 90 14.35 10.29 -1.35
N ASN A 91 14.76 11.43 -0.83
CA ASN A 91 14.20 11.97 0.42
C ASN A 91 12.75 12.38 0.21
N GLU A 92 12.45 13.05 -0.89
CA GLU A 92 11.10 13.44 -1.24
C GLU A 92 10.19 12.21 -1.40
N ILE A 93 10.65 11.17 -2.12
CA ILE A 93 9.89 9.93 -2.27
C ILE A 93 9.65 9.25 -0.90
N ASN A 94 10.63 9.26 0.00
CA ASN A 94 10.46 8.72 1.34
C ASN A 94 9.43 9.51 2.18
N ILE A 95 9.40 10.83 2.06
CA ILE A 95 8.36 11.66 2.70
C ILE A 95 6.96 11.27 2.19
N LEU A 96 6.81 11.06 0.87
CA LEU A 96 5.54 10.63 0.29
C LEU A 96 5.11 9.23 0.76
N PHE A 97 6.06 8.29 0.89
CA PHE A 97 5.79 6.99 1.52
C PHE A 97 5.28 7.15 2.96
N ASP A 98 5.94 8.01 3.77
CA ASP A 98 5.55 8.26 5.16
C ASP A 98 4.18 8.93 5.28
N GLU A 99 3.84 9.86 4.38
CA GLU A 99 2.50 10.44 4.29
C GLU A 99 1.44 9.34 4.05
N LEU A 100 1.68 8.43 3.11
CA LEU A 100 0.75 7.34 2.84
C LEU A 100 0.62 6.38 4.02
N ILE A 101 1.74 5.92 4.58
CA ILE A 101 1.76 4.91 5.65
C ILE A 101 1.11 5.45 6.94
N ASN A 102 1.35 6.74 7.27
CA ASN A 102 0.99 7.28 8.57
C ASN A 102 -0.28 8.13 8.57
N LYS A 103 -0.69 8.65 7.41
CA LYS A 103 -1.76 9.65 7.34
C LYS A 103 -2.92 9.28 6.39
N THR A 104 -2.83 8.12 5.71
CA THR A 104 -3.91 7.63 4.86
C THR A 104 -4.64 6.48 5.57
N SER A 105 -5.97 6.49 5.52
CA SER A 105 -6.77 5.37 6.04
C SER A 105 -6.72 4.22 5.02
N LEU A 106 -5.81 3.30 5.25
CA LEU A 106 -5.54 2.15 4.39
C LEU A 106 -6.02 0.86 5.05
N ASP A 107 -6.45 -0.09 4.24
CA ASP A 107 -6.52 -1.49 4.63
C ASP A 107 -5.13 -1.98 5.05
N GLU A 108 -5.05 -2.88 6.05
CA GLU A 108 -3.79 -3.33 6.63
C GLU A 108 -2.85 -3.94 5.58
N GLU A 109 -3.36 -4.77 4.68
CA GLU A 109 -2.54 -5.40 3.65
C GLU A 109 -2.08 -4.41 2.57
N ILE A 110 -2.87 -3.38 2.29
CA ILE A 110 -2.44 -2.27 1.41
C ILE A 110 -1.34 -1.44 2.09
N LYS A 111 -1.48 -1.18 3.38
CA LYS A 111 -0.44 -0.50 4.17
C LYS A 111 0.86 -1.31 4.17
N ASN A 112 0.78 -2.62 4.40
CA ASN A 112 1.92 -3.53 4.38
C ASN A 112 2.58 -3.58 3.00
N LEU A 113 1.81 -3.57 1.91
CA LEU A 113 2.37 -3.42 0.56
C LEU A 113 3.16 -2.13 0.39
N ILE A 114 2.65 -1.00 0.89
CA ILE A 114 3.35 0.30 0.79
C ILE A 114 4.65 0.28 1.60
N ILE A 115 4.63 -0.31 2.81
CA ILE A 115 5.82 -0.50 3.64
C ILE A 115 6.85 -1.38 2.91
N TYR A 116 6.42 -2.50 2.33
CA TYR A 116 7.28 -3.37 1.53
C TYR A 116 7.90 -2.62 0.34
N LYS A 117 7.10 -1.85 -0.41
CA LYS A 117 7.60 -1.03 -1.53
C LYS A 117 8.57 0.07 -1.09
N LYS A 118 8.35 0.68 0.10
CA LYS A 118 9.31 1.62 0.70
C LYS A 118 10.64 0.94 1.00
N ALA A 119 10.59 -0.26 1.59
CA ALA A 119 11.79 -1.06 1.87
C ALA A 119 12.55 -1.40 0.59
N LEU A 120 11.84 -1.90 -0.43
CA LEU A 120 12.40 -2.24 -1.74
C LEU A 120 13.05 -1.01 -2.41
N PHE A 121 12.38 0.15 -2.40
CA PHE A 121 12.91 1.40 -2.98
C PHE A 121 14.23 1.85 -2.33
N ASN A 122 14.41 1.54 -1.05
CA ASN A 122 15.58 1.96 -0.29
C ASN A 122 16.67 0.89 -0.14
N SER A 123 16.40 -0.38 -0.47
CA SER A 123 17.25 -1.54 -0.15
C SER A 123 18.70 -1.40 -0.59
N ASP A 124 18.98 -0.70 -1.69
CA ASP A 124 20.33 -0.53 -2.23
C ASP A 124 21.22 0.41 -1.40
N VAL A 125 20.60 1.32 -0.61
CA VAL A 125 21.31 2.45 0.02
C VAL A 125 21.25 2.49 1.54
N ILE A 126 20.36 1.74 2.16
CA ILE A 126 20.17 1.75 3.62
C ILE A 126 20.95 0.63 4.31
N THR A 127 21.09 0.76 5.63
CA THR A 127 21.74 -0.28 6.46
C THR A 127 20.80 -1.46 6.72
N GLU A 128 21.37 -2.60 7.13
CA GLU A 128 20.61 -3.77 7.60
C GLU A 128 19.57 -3.39 8.66
N ASN A 129 19.99 -2.63 9.66
CA ASN A 129 19.11 -2.22 10.76
C ASN A 129 17.94 -1.37 10.28
N ASP A 130 18.17 -0.45 9.34
CA ASP A 130 17.12 0.39 8.78
C ASP A 130 16.16 -0.43 7.92
N LEU A 131 16.66 -1.37 7.11
CA LEU A 131 15.84 -2.26 6.31
C LEU A 131 14.95 -3.14 7.21
N LEU A 132 15.54 -3.76 8.23
CA LEU A 132 14.82 -4.53 9.23
C LEU A 132 13.77 -3.70 9.96
N LYS A 133 14.09 -2.46 10.34
CA LYS A 133 13.15 -1.55 11.00
C LYS A 133 11.93 -1.25 10.12
N ILE A 134 12.14 -1.02 8.82
CA ILE A 134 11.03 -0.78 7.88
C ILE A 134 10.17 -2.04 7.74
N LEU A 135 10.79 -3.23 7.59
CA LEU A 135 10.08 -4.49 7.32
C LEU A 135 9.52 -5.18 8.57
N SER A 136 9.99 -4.80 9.77
CA SER A 136 9.58 -5.42 11.04
C SER A 136 8.06 -5.52 11.25
N PRO A 137 7.25 -4.50 10.93
CA PRO A 137 5.79 -4.62 11.05
C PRO A 137 5.20 -5.76 10.22
N ILE A 138 5.77 -6.04 9.03
CA ILE A 138 5.29 -7.09 8.13
C ILE A 138 5.82 -8.46 8.56
N ILE A 139 7.12 -8.55 8.87
CA ILE A 139 7.77 -9.82 9.23
C ILE A 139 7.18 -10.40 10.52
N ASN A 140 6.77 -9.54 11.46
CA ASN A 140 6.23 -9.93 12.76
C ASN A 140 4.70 -10.05 12.79
N SER A 141 4.02 -9.95 11.65
CA SER A 141 2.56 -10.12 11.51
C SER A 141 2.22 -11.35 10.66
N ASP A 142 0.93 -11.61 10.48
CA ASP A 142 0.42 -12.65 9.57
C ASP A 142 0.13 -12.11 8.17
N SER A 143 0.82 -11.05 7.77
CA SER A 143 0.65 -10.42 6.47
C SER A 143 0.99 -11.34 5.30
N ILE A 144 0.21 -11.23 4.22
CA ILE A 144 0.50 -11.90 2.94
C ILE A 144 1.83 -11.43 2.33
N TRP A 145 2.36 -10.28 2.75
CA TRP A 145 3.64 -9.72 2.32
C TRP A 145 4.85 -10.22 3.12
N LYS A 146 4.64 -11.07 4.13
CA LYS A 146 5.71 -11.59 5.00
C LYS A 146 6.78 -12.35 4.21
N SER A 147 6.38 -13.27 3.35
CA SER A 147 7.32 -14.04 2.52
C SER A 147 8.12 -13.14 1.57
N HIS A 148 7.48 -12.13 0.97
CA HIS A 148 8.16 -11.14 0.11
C HIS A 148 9.18 -10.31 0.90
N SER A 149 8.83 -9.93 2.14
CA SER A 149 9.71 -9.16 3.02
C SER A 149 10.93 -9.97 3.47
N LEU A 150 10.75 -11.25 3.79
CA LEU A 150 11.85 -12.16 4.10
C LEU A 150 12.74 -12.39 2.88
N TYR A 151 12.15 -12.48 1.68
CA TYR A 151 12.90 -12.63 0.44
C TYR A 151 13.74 -11.38 0.14
N LEU A 152 13.19 -10.18 0.35
CA LEU A 152 13.95 -8.93 0.21
C LEU A 152 15.14 -8.90 1.18
N MET A 153 14.98 -9.35 2.43
CA MET A 153 16.08 -9.47 3.38
C MET A 153 17.15 -10.47 2.90
N ALA A 154 16.71 -11.62 2.37
CA ALA A 154 17.63 -12.62 1.83
C ALA A 154 18.48 -12.07 0.67
N GLU A 155 17.83 -11.39 -0.28
CA GLU A 155 18.51 -10.74 -1.42
C GLU A 155 19.44 -9.60 -0.97
N TYR A 156 19.03 -8.83 0.05
CA TYR A 156 19.88 -7.79 0.65
C TYR A 156 21.18 -8.39 1.19
N PHE A 157 21.10 -9.45 2.01
CA PHE A 157 22.29 -10.10 2.56
C PHE A 157 23.14 -10.75 1.47
N TYR A 158 22.50 -11.36 0.48
CA TYR A 158 23.23 -11.92 -0.66
C TYR A 158 24.01 -10.86 -1.42
N SER A 159 23.41 -9.68 -1.65
CA SER A 159 24.10 -8.56 -2.31
C SER A 159 25.26 -7.97 -1.52
N LYS A 160 25.30 -8.22 -0.20
CA LYS A 160 26.37 -7.83 0.71
C LYS A 160 27.42 -8.95 0.93
N GLU A 161 27.30 -10.06 0.20
CA GLU A 161 28.16 -11.25 0.34
C GLU A 161 28.03 -11.93 1.73
N GLU A 162 26.97 -11.59 2.48
CA GLU A 162 26.64 -12.21 3.77
C GLU A 162 25.86 -13.51 3.57
N ASN A 163 26.49 -14.45 2.87
CA ASN A 163 25.87 -15.67 2.36
C ASN A 163 25.16 -16.53 3.43
N GLN A 164 25.70 -16.59 4.63
CA GLN A 164 25.10 -17.38 5.73
C GLN A 164 23.75 -16.77 6.14
N LYS A 165 23.68 -15.45 6.31
CA LYS A 165 22.43 -14.76 6.63
C LYS A 165 21.42 -14.88 5.48
N ALA A 166 21.85 -14.72 4.24
CA ALA A 166 20.99 -14.89 3.06
C ALA A 166 20.34 -16.29 3.06
N LYS A 167 21.15 -17.35 3.26
CA LYS A 167 20.70 -18.75 3.36
C LYS A 167 19.68 -18.94 4.49
N GLU A 168 19.89 -18.32 5.65
CA GLU A 168 18.96 -18.40 6.79
C GLU A 168 17.60 -17.77 6.44
N PHE A 169 17.57 -16.62 5.77
CA PHE A 169 16.32 -15.98 5.37
C PHE A 169 15.59 -16.78 4.29
N PHE A 170 16.27 -17.33 3.28
CA PHE A 170 15.64 -18.22 2.30
C PHE A 170 15.05 -19.47 2.96
N ASN A 171 15.74 -20.07 3.93
CA ASN A 171 15.22 -21.22 4.68
C ASN A 171 13.99 -20.84 5.53
N LYS A 172 13.97 -19.66 6.17
CA LYS A 172 12.78 -19.17 6.89
C LYS A 172 11.54 -19.11 6.00
N ILE A 173 11.70 -18.70 4.72
CA ILE A 173 10.57 -18.65 3.76
C ILE A 173 10.02 -20.05 3.48
N ILE A 174 10.91 -21.03 3.27
CA ILE A 174 10.51 -22.42 2.97
C ILE A 174 9.74 -23.06 4.14
N LEU A 175 10.07 -22.66 5.36
CA LEU A 175 9.43 -23.16 6.59
C LEU A 175 8.17 -22.39 6.98
N LEU A 176 7.87 -21.28 6.31
CA LEU A 176 6.70 -20.46 6.61
C LEU A 176 5.42 -21.13 6.07
N PRO A 177 4.43 -21.47 6.92
CA PRO A 177 3.25 -22.23 6.50
C PRO A 177 2.44 -21.57 5.39
N ASP A 178 2.28 -20.25 5.46
CA ASP A 178 1.43 -19.45 4.56
C ASP A 178 2.27 -18.59 3.59
N ALA A 179 3.49 -19.03 3.26
CA ALA A 179 4.32 -18.31 2.32
C ALA A 179 3.73 -18.37 0.90
N ASN A 180 3.92 -17.30 0.15
CA ASN A 180 3.57 -17.25 -1.26
C ASN A 180 4.34 -18.33 -2.04
N ASN A 181 3.63 -19.15 -2.83
CA ASN A 181 4.22 -20.29 -3.54
C ASN A 181 5.34 -19.89 -4.50
N ASP A 182 5.20 -18.78 -5.21
CA ASP A 182 6.23 -18.31 -6.15
C ASP A 182 7.50 -17.90 -5.40
N ILE A 183 7.35 -17.29 -4.23
CA ILE A 183 8.48 -16.91 -3.36
C ILE A 183 9.16 -18.15 -2.77
N ILE A 184 8.40 -19.20 -2.40
CA ILE A 184 8.97 -20.48 -1.98
C ILE A 184 9.80 -21.11 -3.11
N VAL A 185 9.24 -21.18 -4.31
CA VAL A 185 9.91 -21.76 -5.50
C VAL A 185 11.20 -21.00 -5.79
N GLU A 186 11.15 -19.66 -5.78
CA GLU A 186 12.33 -18.85 -6.06
C GLU A 186 13.38 -18.97 -4.96
N SER A 187 12.98 -19.04 -3.67
CA SER A 187 13.89 -19.28 -2.56
C SER A 187 14.62 -20.63 -2.68
N LYS A 188 13.90 -21.69 -3.09
CA LYS A 188 14.52 -23.01 -3.35
C LYS A 188 15.52 -22.97 -4.49
N LYS A 189 15.18 -22.27 -5.58
CA LYS A 189 16.11 -22.08 -6.71
C LYS A 189 17.37 -21.34 -6.28
N ARG A 190 17.25 -20.27 -5.48
CA ARG A 190 18.38 -19.52 -4.95
C ARG A 190 19.26 -20.40 -4.07
N LEU A 191 18.67 -21.18 -3.14
CA LEU A 191 19.42 -22.11 -2.28
C LEU A 191 20.19 -23.15 -3.09
N ASN A 192 19.55 -23.74 -4.11
CA ASN A 192 20.20 -24.76 -4.92
C ASN A 192 21.28 -24.21 -5.85
N ARG A 193 21.10 -23.00 -6.40
CA ARG A 193 22.07 -22.41 -7.35
C ARG A 193 23.26 -21.78 -6.66
N ASP A 194 23.01 -21.03 -5.58
CA ASP A 194 23.99 -20.10 -5.01
C ASP A 194 24.62 -20.63 -3.70
N PHE A 195 24.05 -21.67 -3.09
CA PHE A 195 24.47 -22.18 -1.77
C PHE A 195 24.62 -23.72 -1.69
N SER A 196 24.51 -24.44 -2.84
CA SER A 196 24.89 -25.85 -2.90
C SER A 196 26.42 -25.96 -2.95
N GLU A 197 27.00 -26.66 -2.00
CA GLU A 197 28.41 -27.09 -2.02
C GLU A 197 28.67 -28.09 -3.14
#